data_164103270b603e72714f1d964f4cb443
#
_entry.id   164103270b603e72714f1d964f4cb443
#
_cell.length_a   1.000
_cell.length_b   1.000
_cell.length_c   1.000
_cell.angle_alpha   90.00
_cell.angle_beta   90.00
_cell.angle_gamma   90.00
#
_symmetry.space_group_name_H-M   'P 1'
#
loop_
_entity.id
_entity.type
_entity.pdbx_description
1 polymer ?
#
loop_
_entity_poly.entity_id
_entity_poly.type
_entity_poly.pdbx_seq_one_letter_code
_entity_poly.pdbx_strand_id
1 'polypeptide(L)'
;MKAIEISQQKEVIEVITEHIKTSAVYCFGSNDMAYISNRKVYPEQCMHKEYLHLYLLVFVSETIENSSNDISDKIKTKTQGALTATILLHHVQSLESLGHDQQFFFWQIMQNAELLFQDINNPPYLNISETPKRNLKLASNYVGSRRNIINTIWDWVYNDDDASSSDEVKMFALHQIVEQTCLSLIRVFTGYTPSHFAMEHLFSLCEYFSSITADFFPRHTKEDRDMFSLLKQQSHVLRFAKANDVDYLYYQLMEERCGKFRKQANILVQDELDRLEKAEKEENEKIK
;
A
#
# COMPACT_ATOMS: atom_id res chain seq x y z
N MET A 1 -3.72 19.72 3.90
CA MET A 1 -2.73 18.89 4.57
C MET A 1 -2.39 19.56 5.90
N LYS A 2 -2.59 18.88 7.04
CA LYS A 2 -2.07 19.37 8.32
C LYS A 2 -0.54 19.28 8.23
N ALA A 3 0.16 20.38 8.46
CA ALA A 3 1.62 20.35 8.54
C ALA A 3 2.02 19.48 9.74
N ILE A 4 3.00 18.58 9.54
CA ILE A 4 3.57 17.80 10.63
C ILE A 4 4.24 18.80 11.57
N GLU A 5 3.97 18.73 12.87
CA GLU A 5 4.65 19.59 13.84
C GLU A 5 6.16 19.31 13.83
N ILE A 6 6.97 20.35 13.99
CA ILE A 6 8.45 20.24 13.95
C ILE A 6 8.96 19.22 14.99
N SER A 7 8.31 19.12 16.14
CA SER A 7 8.63 18.12 17.17
C SER A 7 8.41 16.68 16.68
N GLN A 8 7.29 16.44 16.00
CA GLN A 8 6.92 15.14 15.43
C GLN A 8 7.85 14.74 14.28
N GLN A 9 8.22 15.70 13.42
CA GLN A 9 9.21 15.46 12.37
C GLN A 9 10.54 14.98 12.94
N LYS A 10 11.03 15.63 14.00
CA LYS A 10 12.27 15.25 14.67
C LYS A 10 12.20 13.83 15.22
N GLU A 11 11.12 13.45 15.88
CA GLU A 11 10.94 12.10 16.43
C GLU A 11 10.96 11.03 15.33
N VAL A 12 10.29 11.28 14.19
CA VAL A 12 10.29 10.38 13.04
C VAL A 12 11.67 10.22 12.44
N ILE A 13 12.39 11.34 12.20
CA ILE A 13 13.73 11.33 11.62
C ILE A 13 14.69 10.58 12.56
N GLU A 14 14.63 10.86 13.86
CA GLU A 14 15.48 10.23 14.88
C GLU A 14 15.27 8.71 14.87
N VAL A 15 14.02 8.21 14.90
CA VAL A 15 13.75 6.78 14.82
C VAL A 15 14.32 6.16 13.55
N ILE A 16 14.14 6.80 12.40
CA ILE A 16 14.64 6.26 11.13
C ILE A 16 16.17 6.22 11.12
N THR A 17 16.83 7.32 11.46
CA THR A 17 18.29 7.46 11.37
C THR A 17 19.04 6.67 12.44
N GLU A 18 18.43 6.37 13.59
CA GLU A 18 18.99 5.49 14.62
C GLU A 18 19.02 4.02 14.18
N HIS A 19 18.12 3.61 13.27
CA HIS A 19 17.95 2.20 12.91
C HIS A 19 18.47 1.85 11.52
N ILE A 20 18.59 2.84 10.63
CA ILE A 20 19.07 2.64 9.26
C ILE A 20 19.97 3.79 8.85
N LYS A 21 21.02 3.48 8.11
CA LYS A 21 21.88 4.48 7.48
C LYS A 21 21.14 5.14 6.32
N THR A 22 20.56 6.29 6.62
CA THR A 22 19.59 6.99 5.77
C THR A 22 20.30 8.08 4.98
N SER A 23 20.06 8.10 3.66
CA SER A 23 20.51 9.17 2.75
C SER A 23 19.49 10.30 2.66
N ALA A 24 18.20 9.99 2.62
CA ALA A 24 17.15 11.00 2.66
C ALA A 24 15.80 10.41 3.10
N VAL A 25 14.94 11.27 3.65
CA VAL A 25 13.55 10.97 4.02
C VAL A 25 12.66 12.04 3.41
N TYR A 26 11.71 11.61 2.59
CA TYR A 26 10.67 12.44 2.01
C TYR A 26 9.31 12.04 2.57
N CYS A 27 8.50 13.02 2.98
CA CYS A 27 7.09 12.82 3.29
C CYS A 27 6.25 13.22 2.09
N PHE A 28 5.68 12.23 1.39
CA PHE A 28 4.90 12.49 0.18
C PHE A 28 3.39 12.53 0.42
N GLY A 29 2.96 12.32 1.65
CA GLY A 29 1.57 12.48 2.04
C GLY A 29 1.30 12.23 3.51
N SER A 30 0.12 12.64 3.97
CA SER A 30 -0.37 12.36 5.31
C SER A 30 -1.90 12.30 5.34
N ASN A 31 -2.44 11.42 6.18
CA ASN A 31 -3.88 11.29 6.42
C ASN A 31 -4.18 11.41 7.91
N ASP A 32 -5.15 12.26 8.26
CA ASP A 32 -5.72 12.27 9.60
C ASP A 32 -6.60 11.02 9.77
N MET A 33 -6.27 10.19 10.73
CA MET A 33 -6.97 8.94 11.03
C MET A 33 -7.59 9.01 12.42
N ALA A 34 -8.76 8.41 12.59
CA ALA A 34 -9.42 8.31 13.87
C ALA A 34 -9.64 6.84 14.25
N TYR A 35 -9.29 6.49 15.47
CA TYR A 35 -9.56 5.18 16.04
C TYR A 35 -10.54 5.29 17.20
N ILE A 36 -11.65 4.55 17.12
CA ILE A 36 -12.62 4.43 18.21
C ILE A 36 -12.42 3.08 18.90
N SER A 37 -11.92 3.10 20.13
CA SER A 37 -11.86 1.88 20.93
C SER A 37 -13.15 1.67 21.71
N ASN A 38 -13.98 0.73 21.31
CA ASN A 38 -15.15 0.30 22.08
C ASN A 38 -14.72 -0.67 23.19
N ARG A 39 -14.74 -0.21 24.45
CA ARG A 39 -14.50 -1.08 25.61
C ARG A 39 -15.83 -1.63 26.12
N LYS A 40 -16.04 -2.94 26.02
CA LYS A 40 -17.29 -3.58 26.45
C LYS A 40 -17.49 -3.56 27.99
N VAL A 41 -16.39 -3.48 28.76
CA VAL A 41 -16.44 -3.53 30.23
C VAL A 41 -16.57 -2.14 30.86
N TYR A 42 -16.05 -1.10 30.19
CA TYR A 42 -16.12 0.30 30.61
C TYR A 42 -16.44 1.19 29.40
N PRO A 43 -17.71 1.22 28.94
CA PRO A 43 -18.11 1.95 27.74
C PRO A 43 -17.87 3.46 27.83
N GLU A 44 -17.90 4.06 29.02
CA GLU A 44 -17.56 5.44 29.32
C GLU A 44 -16.06 5.79 29.07
N GLN A 45 -15.22 4.80 28.91
CA GLN A 45 -13.79 4.95 28.58
C GLN A 45 -13.51 4.69 27.07
N CYS A 46 -14.50 4.92 26.20
CA CYS A 46 -14.26 4.96 24.76
C CYS A 46 -13.24 6.06 24.47
N MET A 47 -12.04 5.63 24.07
CA MET A 47 -11.00 6.59 23.66
C MET A 47 -11.15 6.86 22.15
N HIS A 48 -11.52 8.10 21.83
CA HIS A 48 -11.25 8.64 20.51
C HIS A 48 -9.77 8.98 20.46
N LYS A 49 -9.00 8.26 19.68
CA LYS A 49 -7.60 8.58 19.43
C LYS A 49 -7.45 8.99 17.98
N GLU A 50 -7.21 10.27 17.77
CA GLU A 50 -6.77 10.77 16.47
C GLU A 50 -5.26 10.51 16.35
N TYR A 51 -4.82 10.08 15.19
CA TYR A 51 -3.41 9.92 14.87
C TYR A 51 -3.17 10.36 13.42
N LEU A 52 -1.98 10.82 13.17
CA LEU A 52 -1.55 11.20 11.83
C LEU A 52 -0.82 10.01 11.20
N HIS A 53 -1.27 9.58 10.02
CA HIS A 53 -0.60 8.57 9.23
C HIS A 53 0.26 9.24 8.16
N LEU A 54 1.54 8.88 8.10
CA LEU A 54 2.53 9.45 7.17
C LEU A 54 2.87 8.46 6.06
N TYR A 55 3.06 8.98 4.86
CA TYR A 55 3.60 8.24 3.72
C TYR A 55 5.02 8.71 3.47
N LEU A 56 6.00 7.84 3.74
CA LEU A 56 7.42 8.17 3.73
C LEU A 56 8.16 7.39 2.64
N LEU A 57 8.98 8.10 1.86
CA LEU A 57 9.99 7.49 1.01
C LEU A 57 11.35 7.69 1.68
N VAL A 58 12.02 6.59 2.01
CA VAL A 58 13.30 6.58 2.70
C VAL A 58 14.35 5.96 1.80
N PHE A 59 15.37 6.75 1.47
CA PHE A 59 16.55 6.29 0.75
C PHE A 59 17.63 5.87 1.74
N VAL A 60 18.19 4.68 1.51
CA VAL A 60 19.21 4.08 2.36
C VAL A 60 20.48 3.80 1.59
N SER A 61 21.63 3.87 2.27
CA SER A 61 22.96 3.65 1.68
C SER A 61 23.54 2.27 1.93
N GLU A 62 22.93 1.47 2.80
CA GLU A 62 23.39 0.12 3.16
C GLU A 62 22.26 -0.89 3.07
N THR A 63 22.61 -2.18 3.00
CA THR A 63 21.65 -3.28 2.99
C THR A 63 20.82 -3.27 4.28
N ILE A 64 19.50 -3.38 4.15
CA ILE A 64 18.57 -3.25 5.26
C ILE A 64 18.38 -4.63 5.91
N GLU A 65 18.71 -4.75 7.17
CA GLU A 65 18.35 -5.91 8.00
C GLU A 65 16.94 -5.76 8.60
N ASN A 66 16.50 -4.51 8.83
CA ASN A 66 15.21 -4.21 9.42
C ASN A 66 14.13 -4.04 8.34
N SER A 67 12.96 -4.60 8.58
CA SER A 67 11.83 -4.40 7.69
C SER A 67 11.23 -2.99 7.84
N SER A 68 10.56 -2.50 6.79
CA SER A 68 9.81 -1.23 6.87
C SER A 68 8.76 -1.24 7.99
N ASN A 69 8.19 -2.42 8.28
CA ASN A 69 7.21 -2.60 9.34
C ASN A 69 7.82 -2.39 10.73
N ASP A 70 9.04 -2.88 10.98
CA ASP A 70 9.73 -2.70 12.28
C ASP A 70 9.96 -1.23 12.57
N ILE A 71 10.33 -0.45 11.55
CA ILE A 71 10.55 1.00 11.70
C ILE A 71 9.23 1.72 11.93
N SER A 72 8.17 1.34 11.21
CA SER A 72 6.82 1.87 11.40
C SER A 72 6.32 1.61 12.83
N ASP A 73 6.52 0.40 13.36
CA ASP A 73 6.16 0.05 14.73
C ASP A 73 6.96 0.83 15.78
N LYS A 74 8.24 1.10 15.52
CA LYS A 74 9.08 1.95 16.39
C LYS A 74 8.61 3.40 16.40
N ILE A 75 8.26 3.98 15.23
CA ILE A 75 7.65 5.32 15.14
C ILE A 75 6.38 5.37 15.98
N LYS A 76 5.48 4.42 15.78
CA LYS A 76 4.23 4.31 16.54
C LYS A 76 4.47 4.20 18.04
N THR A 77 5.45 3.43 18.46
CA THR A 77 5.79 3.23 19.87
C THR A 77 6.38 4.50 20.48
N LYS A 78 7.37 5.13 19.83
CA LYS A 78 8.03 6.35 20.31
C LYS A 78 7.05 7.51 20.44
N THR A 79 6.12 7.64 19.49
CA THR A 79 5.09 8.69 19.50
C THR A 79 3.84 8.30 20.30
N GLN A 80 3.86 7.20 21.05
CA GLN A 80 2.71 6.68 21.82
C GLN A 80 1.45 6.51 20.96
N GLY A 81 1.64 6.21 19.68
CA GLY A 81 0.60 6.03 18.68
C GLY A 81 -0.04 7.34 18.17
N ALA A 82 0.58 8.49 18.38
CA ALA A 82 0.16 9.74 17.76
C ALA A 82 0.51 9.78 16.27
N LEU A 83 1.60 9.09 15.88
CA LEU A 83 2.03 8.92 14.49
C LEU A 83 2.08 7.44 14.11
N THR A 84 1.73 7.18 12.87
CA THR A 84 1.97 5.90 12.18
C THR A 84 2.55 6.21 10.80
N ALA A 85 3.22 5.25 10.17
CA ALA A 85 3.82 5.50 8.86
C ALA A 85 3.73 4.28 7.93
N THR A 86 3.48 4.53 6.65
CA THR A 86 3.80 3.62 5.56
C THR A 86 5.14 4.03 4.97
N ILE A 87 6.12 3.13 5.03
CA ILE A 87 7.49 3.43 4.66
C ILE A 87 7.87 2.68 3.40
N LEU A 88 8.27 3.39 2.35
CA LEU A 88 8.89 2.85 1.16
C LEU A 88 10.41 2.95 1.32
N LEU A 89 11.07 1.80 1.53
CA LEU A 89 12.52 1.73 1.67
C LEU A 89 13.15 1.41 0.32
N HIS A 90 14.08 2.26 -0.11
CA HIS A 90 14.82 2.07 -1.36
C HIS A 90 16.31 2.33 -1.17
N HIS A 91 17.13 1.45 -1.71
CA HIS A 91 18.57 1.66 -1.73
C HIS A 91 18.92 2.74 -2.76
N VAL A 92 19.81 3.67 -2.43
CA VAL A 92 20.22 4.76 -3.33
C VAL A 92 20.67 4.21 -4.70
N GLN A 93 21.48 3.16 -4.69
CA GLN A 93 21.98 2.53 -5.92
C GLN A 93 20.87 1.92 -6.79
N SER A 94 19.72 1.55 -6.20
CA SER A 94 18.61 1.01 -6.99
C SER A 94 17.99 2.06 -7.93
N LEU A 95 18.19 3.35 -7.65
CA LEU A 95 17.71 4.45 -8.51
C LEU A 95 18.39 4.45 -9.89
N GLU A 96 19.65 3.98 -9.97
CA GLU A 96 20.41 3.94 -11.23
C GLU A 96 19.86 2.88 -12.20
N SER A 97 19.27 1.81 -11.67
CA SER A 97 18.73 0.68 -12.45
C SER A 97 17.24 0.79 -12.74
N LEU A 98 16.58 1.86 -12.30
CA LEU A 98 15.15 2.05 -12.53
C LEU A 98 14.83 2.24 -14.02
N GLY A 99 13.88 1.46 -14.53
CA GLY A 99 13.28 1.75 -15.83
C GLY A 99 12.59 3.12 -15.84
N HIS A 100 12.57 3.80 -17.00
CA HIS A 100 11.99 5.14 -17.16
C HIS A 100 10.58 5.30 -16.55
N ASP A 101 9.79 4.25 -16.59
CA ASP A 101 8.45 4.22 -16.07
C ASP A 101 8.39 4.29 -14.52
N GLN A 102 9.39 3.68 -13.85
CA GLN A 102 9.52 3.77 -12.38
C GLN A 102 10.15 5.10 -11.94
N GLN A 103 11.01 5.67 -12.75
CA GLN A 103 11.67 6.96 -12.45
C GLN A 103 10.65 8.08 -12.21
N PHE A 104 9.49 8.03 -12.90
CA PHE A 104 8.43 9.02 -12.72
C PHE A 104 7.99 9.16 -11.26
N PHE A 105 7.71 8.05 -10.56
CA PHE A 105 7.25 8.09 -9.17
C PHE A 105 8.30 8.73 -8.25
N PHE A 106 9.55 8.29 -8.35
CA PHE A 106 10.62 8.83 -7.51
C PHE A 106 10.90 10.30 -7.82
N TRP A 107 10.91 10.65 -9.11
CA TRP A 107 11.09 12.04 -9.54
C TRP A 107 9.98 12.94 -8.98
N GLN A 108 8.72 12.53 -9.08
CA GLN A 108 7.59 13.28 -8.55
C GLN A 108 7.73 13.54 -7.04
N ILE A 109 8.13 12.53 -6.28
CA ILE A 109 8.34 12.69 -4.84
C ILE A 109 9.52 13.62 -4.56
N MET A 110 10.65 13.41 -5.20
CA MET A 110 11.85 14.23 -4.97
C MET A 110 11.65 15.70 -5.35
N GLN A 111 10.73 16.01 -6.28
CA GLN A 111 10.41 17.39 -6.68
C GLN A 111 9.33 18.04 -5.84
N ASN A 112 8.33 17.30 -5.37
CA ASN A 112 7.10 17.87 -4.83
C ASN A 112 6.83 17.52 -3.36
N ALA A 113 7.49 16.49 -2.81
CA ALA A 113 7.28 16.08 -1.43
C ALA A 113 8.08 16.93 -0.44
N GLU A 114 7.68 16.91 0.82
CA GLU A 114 8.41 17.54 1.90
C GLU A 114 9.68 16.75 2.24
N LEU A 115 10.84 17.38 2.09
CA LEU A 115 12.13 16.80 2.48
C LEU A 115 12.29 16.94 4.01
N LEU A 116 12.21 15.82 4.74
CA LEU A 116 12.36 15.81 6.18
C LEU A 116 13.82 15.70 6.63
N PHE A 117 14.61 14.93 5.87
CA PHE A 117 16.03 14.69 6.18
C PHE A 117 16.83 14.41 4.91
N GLN A 118 18.07 14.90 4.86
CA GLN A 118 19.04 14.55 3.82
C GLN A 118 20.46 14.51 4.39
N ASP A 119 21.17 13.43 4.12
CA ASP A 119 22.62 13.36 4.35
C ASP A 119 23.35 14.16 3.25
N ILE A 120 24.04 15.20 3.64
CA ILE A 120 24.79 16.09 2.74
C ILE A 120 25.90 15.35 2.00
N ASN A 121 26.48 14.31 2.64
CA ASN A 121 27.60 13.56 2.08
C ASN A 121 27.16 12.46 1.10
N ASN A 122 25.89 12.06 1.15
CA ASN A 122 25.36 10.98 0.33
C ASN A 122 23.90 11.26 -0.10
N PRO A 123 23.63 12.34 -0.84
CA PRO A 123 22.30 12.65 -1.31
C PRO A 123 21.83 11.61 -2.34
N PRO A 124 20.56 11.23 -2.35
CA PRO A 124 20.02 10.38 -3.42
C PRO A 124 20.07 11.15 -4.73
N TYR A 125 20.53 10.47 -5.77
CA TYR A 125 20.62 11.03 -7.12
C TYR A 125 19.84 10.16 -8.11
N LEU A 126 18.92 10.78 -8.84
CA LEU A 126 18.19 10.14 -9.91
C LEU A 126 18.80 10.63 -11.26
N ASN A 127 19.48 9.72 -11.95
CA ASN A 127 20.06 10.03 -13.27
C ASN A 127 18.96 10.05 -14.32
N ILE A 128 18.46 11.24 -14.62
CA ILE A 128 17.43 11.47 -15.61
C ILE A 128 17.99 12.37 -16.72
N SER A 129 17.91 11.93 -17.97
CA SER A 129 18.26 12.72 -19.15
C SER A 129 17.13 13.67 -19.57
N GLU A 130 15.90 13.27 -19.31
CA GLU A 130 14.68 14.02 -19.64
C GLU A 130 13.67 13.89 -18.48
N THR A 131 12.79 14.88 -18.32
CA THR A 131 11.72 14.82 -17.32
C THR A 131 10.90 13.53 -17.48
N PRO A 132 10.90 12.63 -16.47
CA PRO A 132 10.20 11.37 -16.59
C PRO A 132 8.70 11.60 -16.78
N LYS A 133 8.11 10.87 -17.73
CA LYS A 133 6.65 10.86 -17.96
C LYS A 133 6.07 9.51 -17.63
N ARG A 134 4.80 9.51 -17.27
CA ARG A 134 4.08 8.25 -17.11
C ARG A 134 3.93 7.57 -18.46
N ASN A 135 4.19 6.28 -18.49
CA ASN A 135 3.98 5.46 -19.66
C ASN A 135 2.63 4.75 -19.56
N LEU A 136 1.59 5.31 -20.17
CA LEU A 136 0.24 4.77 -20.15
C LEU A 136 0.13 3.37 -20.74
N LYS A 137 0.88 3.11 -21.82
CA LYS A 137 0.90 1.78 -22.44
C LYS A 137 1.45 0.73 -21.50
N LEU A 138 2.52 1.03 -20.77
CA LEU A 138 3.07 0.10 -19.76
C LEU A 138 2.13 -0.06 -18.57
N ALA A 139 1.50 1.01 -18.10
CA ALA A 139 0.49 0.93 -17.04
C ALA A 139 -0.71 0.08 -17.45
N SER A 140 -1.25 0.29 -18.65
CA SER A 140 -2.36 -0.50 -19.20
C SER A 140 -2.00 -1.97 -19.39
N ASN A 141 -0.80 -2.28 -19.91
CA ASN A 141 -0.31 -3.65 -20.06
C ASN A 141 -0.16 -4.34 -18.69
N TYR A 142 0.37 -3.62 -17.69
CA TYR A 142 0.49 -4.13 -16.33
C TYR A 142 -0.89 -4.51 -15.75
N VAL A 143 -1.86 -3.60 -15.86
CA VAL A 143 -3.26 -3.84 -15.44
C VAL A 143 -3.87 -5.01 -16.18
N GLY A 144 -3.69 -5.10 -17.51
CA GLY A 144 -4.20 -6.20 -18.33
C GLY A 144 -3.65 -7.55 -17.88
N SER A 145 -2.33 -7.62 -17.60
CA SER A 145 -1.71 -8.84 -17.07
C SER A 145 -2.28 -9.23 -15.70
N ARG A 146 -2.45 -8.28 -14.78
CA ARG A 146 -3.04 -8.54 -13.45
C ARG A 146 -4.50 -8.94 -13.56
N ARG A 147 -5.28 -8.28 -14.41
CA ARG A 147 -6.69 -8.62 -14.66
C ARG A 147 -6.85 -10.06 -15.15
N ASN A 148 -5.97 -10.53 -16.03
CA ASN A 148 -5.98 -11.92 -16.50
C ASN A 148 -5.74 -12.90 -15.34
N ILE A 149 -4.77 -12.64 -14.48
CA ILE A 149 -4.50 -13.45 -13.28
C ILE A 149 -5.73 -13.45 -12.36
N ILE A 150 -6.27 -12.28 -12.05
CA ILE A 150 -7.44 -12.11 -11.19
C ILE A 150 -8.64 -12.87 -11.74
N ASN A 151 -8.92 -12.75 -13.04
CA ASN A 151 -10.07 -13.43 -13.65
C ASN A 151 -9.89 -14.96 -13.62
N THR A 152 -8.69 -15.47 -13.94
CA THR A 152 -8.40 -16.91 -13.88
C THR A 152 -8.62 -17.47 -12.49
N ILE A 153 -8.11 -16.79 -11.45
CA ILE A 153 -8.28 -17.23 -10.05
C ILE A 153 -9.75 -17.11 -9.63
N TRP A 154 -10.41 -16.01 -10.01
CA TRP A 154 -11.82 -15.79 -9.68
C TRP A 154 -12.74 -16.84 -10.31
N ASP A 155 -12.52 -17.14 -11.59
CA ASP A 155 -13.32 -18.15 -12.30
C ASP A 155 -13.15 -19.53 -11.68
N TRP A 156 -11.93 -19.85 -11.19
CA TRP A 156 -11.69 -21.07 -10.44
C TRP A 156 -12.41 -21.07 -9.10
N VAL A 157 -12.32 -20.03 -8.29
CA VAL A 157 -12.98 -19.92 -6.97
C VAL A 157 -14.50 -20.00 -7.11
N TYR A 158 -15.07 -19.31 -8.10
CA TYR A 158 -16.51 -19.18 -8.27
C TYR A 158 -17.19 -20.39 -8.90
N ASN A 159 -16.50 -21.07 -9.83
CA ASN A 159 -17.06 -22.21 -10.56
C ASN A 159 -16.67 -23.58 -9.96
N ASP A 160 -15.97 -23.57 -8.83
CA ASP A 160 -15.58 -24.80 -8.15
C ASP A 160 -16.77 -25.35 -7.33
N ASP A 161 -17.68 -26.02 -8.04
CA ASP A 161 -18.81 -26.75 -7.45
C ASP A 161 -18.37 -28.05 -6.73
N ASP A 162 -17.11 -28.45 -6.85
CA ASP A 162 -16.57 -29.63 -6.19
C ASP A 162 -16.32 -29.32 -4.72
N ALA A 163 -17.12 -29.99 -3.86
CA ALA A 163 -16.94 -29.99 -2.40
C ALA A 163 -15.54 -30.51 -1.93
N SER A 164 -14.63 -30.74 -2.87
CA SER A 164 -13.29 -31.24 -2.62
C SER A 164 -12.26 -30.14 -2.35
N SER A 165 -12.52 -28.88 -2.72
CA SER A 165 -11.59 -27.78 -2.46
C SER A 165 -11.75 -27.26 -1.04
N SER A 166 -10.65 -27.21 -0.28
CA SER A 166 -10.71 -26.70 1.08
C SER A 166 -10.92 -25.18 1.11
N ASP A 167 -11.68 -24.70 2.09
CA ASP A 167 -11.94 -23.27 2.27
C ASP A 167 -10.65 -22.46 2.48
N GLU A 168 -9.59 -23.10 3.02
CA GLU A 168 -8.27 -22.48 3.17
C GLU A 168 -7.63 -22.19 1.81
N VAL A 169 -7.76 -23.11 0.83
CA VAL A 169 -7.21 -22.90 -0.53
C VAL A 169 -8.00 -21.80 -1.24
N LYS A 170 -9.32 -21.78 -1.09
CA LYS A 170 -10.17 -20.72 -1.62
C LYS A 170 -9.85 -19.36 -0.98
N MET A 171 -9.62 -19.31 0.33
CA MET A 171 -9.19 -18.09 1.03
C MET A 171 -7.83 -17.60 0.51
N PHE A 172 -6.87 -18.49 0.26
CA PHE A 172 -5.60 -18.10 -0.36
C PHE A 172 -5.80 -17.51 -1.77
N ALA A 173 -6.71 -18.08 -2.55
CA ALA A 173 -7.06 -17.55 -3.87
C ALA A 173 -7.68 -16.15 -3.75
N LEU A 174 -8.58 -15.91 -2.79
CA LEU A 174 -9.14 -14.59 -2.50
C LEU A 174 -8.07 -13.59 -2.09
N HIS A 175 -7.10 -13.99 -1.24
CA HIS A 175 -5.93 -13.18 -0.90
C HIS A 175 -5.18 -12.75 -2.16
N GLN A 176 -4.88 -13.69 -3.09
CA GLN A 176 -4.20 -13.38 -4.32
C GLN A 176 -4.98 -12.40 -5.21
N ILE A 177 -6.30 -12.55 -5.30
CA ILE A 177 -7.17 -11.62 -6.03
C ILE A 177 -7.05 -10.20 -5.46
N VAL A 178 -7.11 -10.06 -4.14
CA VAL A 178 -7.02 -8.76 -3.48
C VAL A 178 -5.63 -8.16 -3.67
N GLU A 179 -4.55 -8.94 -3.50
CA GLU A 179 -3.17 -8.52 -3.74
C GLU A 179 -2.99 -7.98 -5.16
N GLN A 180 -3.36 -8.75 -6.19
CA GLN A 180 -3.21 -8.35 -7.58
C GLN A 180 -4.06 -7.12 -7.93
N THR A 181 -5.22 -6.97 -7.28
CA THR A 181 -6.08 -5.80 -7.43
C THR A 181 -5.43 -4.55 -6.84
N CYS A 182 -4.87 -4.64 -5.62
CA CYS A 182 -4.13 -3.54 -5.00
C CYS A 182 -2.91 -3.12 -5.84
N LEU A 183 -2.15 -4.09 -6.38
CA LEU A 183 -1.01 -3.81 -7.26
C LEU A 183 -1.43 -3.04 -8.52
N SER A 184 -2.59 -3.37 -9.10
CA SER A 184 -3.15 -2.64 -10.25
C SER A 184 -3.51 -1.21 -9.88
N LEU A 185 -4.20 -1.01 -8.75
CA LEU A 185 -4.55 0.31 -8.23
C LEU A 185 -3.31 1.16 -7.98
N ILE A 186 -2.35 0.66 -7.19
CA ILE A 186 -1.11 1.40 -6.86
C ILE A 186 -0.39 1.79 -8.13
N ARG A 187 -0.25 0.87 -9.07
CA ARG A 187 0.43 1.13 -10.34
C ARG A 187 -0.21 2.24 -11.14
N VAL A 188 -1.55 2.23 -11.26
CA VAL A 188 -2.29 3.21 -12.07
C VAL A 188 -2.34 4.57 -11.39
N PHE A 189 -2.53 4.63 -10.08
CA PHE A 189 -2.65 5.92 -9.38
C PHE A 189 -1.30 6.60 -9.12
N THR A 190 -0.25 5.85 -8.82
CA THR A 190 1.04 6.41 -8.42
C THR A 190 2.16 6.24 -9.43
N GLY A 191 2.05 5.28 -10.35
CA GLY A 191 3.16 4.85 -11.21
C GLY A 191 4.15 3.91 -10.51
N TYR A 192 3.99 3.66 -9.22
CA TYR A 192 4.87 2.83 -8.41
C TYR A 192 4.54 1.34 -8.54
N THR A 193 5.57 0.51 -8.48
CA THR A 193 5.43 -0.94 -8.33
C THR A 193 6.06 -1.34 -6.99
N PRO A 194 5.25 -1.76 -6.00
CA PRO A 194 5.77 -2.17 -4.71
C PRO A 194 6.71 -3.36 -4.83
N SER A 195 7.72 -3.39 -3.95
CA SER A 195 8.61 -4.55 -3.72
C SER A 195 8.21 -5.34 -2.48
N HIS A 196 7.31 -4.79 -1.66
CA HIS A 196 6.79 -5.41 -0.45
C HIS A 196 5.29 -5.69 -0.60
N PHE A 197 4.90 -6.96 -0.45
CA PHE A 197 3.55 -7.44 -0.78
C PHE A 197 2.69 -7.78 0.43
N ALA A 198 3.10 -7.41 1.66
CA ALA A 198 2.24 -7.59 2.82
C ALA A 198 0.93 -6.82 2.63
N MET A 199 -0.21 -7.49 2.87
CA MET A 199 -1.54 -6.94 2.61
C MET A 199 -1.78 -5.60 3.33
N GLU A 200 -1.31 -5.47 4.58
CA GLU A 200 -1.40 -4.22 5.33
C GLU A 200 -0.66 -3.06 4.63
N HIS A 201 0.51 -3.36 4.07
CA HIS A 201 1.31 -2.38 3.33
C HIS A 201 0.63 -1.96 2.03
N LEU A 202 0.11 -2.92 1.26
CA LEU A 202 -0.62 -2.64 0.02
C LEU A 202 -1.90 -1.84 0.28
N PHE A 203 -2.65 -2.19 1.33
CA PHE A 203 -3.85 -1.44 1.71
C PHE A 203 -3.52 -0.01 2.10
N SER A 204 -2.48 0.17 2.89
CA SER A 204 -2.02 1.50 3.29
C SER A 204 -1.62 2.35 2.09
N LEU A 205 -0.92 1.75 1.10
CA LEU A 205 -0.60 2.45 -0.15
C LEU A 205 -1.84 2.80 -0.98
N CYS A 206 -2.86 1.94 -0.99
CA CYS A 206 -4.14 2.27 -1.64
C CYS A 206 -4.88 3.40 -0.92
N GLU A 207 -4.81 3.45 0.42
CA GLU A 207 -5.43 4.50 1.24
C GLU A 207 -4.79 5.89 1.04
N TYR A 208 -3.62 5.95 0.41
CA TYR A 208 -3.01 7.21 -0.01
C TYR A 208 -3.87 7.97 -1.04
N PHE A 209 -4.56 7.26 -1.93
CA PHE A 209 -5.33 7.88 -3.03
C PHE A 209 -6.82 7.50 -3.05
N SER A 210 -7.27 6.50 -2.28
CA SER A 210 -8.66 6.04 -2.26
C SER A 210 -9.02 5.34 -0.96
N SER A 211 -10.26 5.49 -0.50
CA SER A 211 -10.80 4.77 0.67
C SER A 211 -11.21 3.31 0.36
N ILE A 212 -11.10 2.86 -0.88
CA ILE A 212 -11.67 1.59 -1.36
C ILE A 212 -11.29 0.38 -0.50
N THR A 213 -10.06 0.31 0.02
CA THR A 213 -9.64 -0.81 0.90
C THR A 213 -10.32 -0.75 2.26
N ALA A 214 -10.54 0.43 2.82
CA ALA A 214 -11.25 0.63 4.08
C ALA A 214 -12.76 0.39 3.90
N ASP A 215 -13.33 0.72 2.76
CA ASP A 215 -14.76 0.56 2.46
C ASP A 215 -15.17 -0.92 2.35
N PHE A 216 -14.35 -1.75 1.71
CA PHE A 216 -14.64 -3.17 1.52
C PHE A 216 -14.04 -4.07 2.59
N PHE A 217 -12.94 -3.67 3.22
CA PHE A 217 -12.27 -4.40 4.29
C PHE A 217 -12.11 -3.51 5.52
N PRO A 218 -13.21 -3.10 6.16
CA PRO A 218 -13.15 -2.29 7.37
C PRO A 218 -12.38 -3.03 8.47
N ARG A 219 -11.77 -2.26 9.39
CA ARG A 219 -10.95 -2.78 10.51
C ARG A 219 -11.37 -2.15 11.83
N HIS A 220 -12.64 -1.72 11.90
CA HIS A 220 -13.15 -0.97 13.06
C HIS A 220 -13.61 -1.88 14.18
N THR A 221 -14.35 -2.94 13.86
CA THR A 221 -14.81 -3.90 14.85
C THR A 221 -13.79 -5.01 15.10
N LYS A 222 -14.02 -5.82 16.12
CA LYS A 222 -13.21 -7.02 16.36
C LYS A 222 -13.39 -8.01 15.21
N GLU A 223 -14.62 -8.23 14.81
CA GLU A 223 -15.00 -9.15 13.73
C GLU A 223 -14.33 -8.74 12.41
N ASP A 224 -14.30 -7.45 12.08
CA ASP A 224 -13.62 -6.95 10.89
C ASP A 224 -12.10 -7.21 10.93
N ARG A 225 -11.48 -7.00 12.10
CA ARG A 225 -10.06 -7.28 12.29
C ARG A 225 -9.73 -8.77 12.22
N ASP A 226 -10.59 -9.61 12.78
CA ASP A 226 -10.43 -11.07 12.71
C ASP A 226 -10.54 -11.53 11.24
N MET A 227 -11.51 -11.02 10.47
CA MET A 227 -11.63 -11.27 9.04
C MET A 227 -10.41 -10.77 8.25
N PHE A 228 -9.94 -9.57 8.52
CA PHE A 228 -8.75 -9.04 7.87
C PHE A 228 -7.50 -9.87 8.22
N SER A 229 -7.41 -10.37 9.46
CA SER A 229 -6.35 -11.30 9.87
C SER A 229 -6.39 -12.61 9.09
N LEU A 230 -7.57 -13.14 8.79
CA LEU A 230 -7.71 -14.32 7.93
C LEU A 230 -7.20 -14.01 6.51
N LEU A 231 -7.58 -12.89 5.94
CA LEU A 231 -7.14 -12.48 4.60
C LEU A 231 -5.60 -12.35 4.53
N LYS A 232 -4.95 -11.77 5.52
CA LYS A 232 -3.49 -11.52 5.48
C LYS A 232 -2.62 -12.74 5.79
N GLN A 233 -3.14 -13.76 6.49
CA GLN A 233 -2.35 -14.91 6.94
C GLN A 233 -2.21 -16.04 5.92
N GLN A 234 -2.87 -15.95 4.78
CA GLN A 234 -3.11 -17.08 3.89
C GLN A 234 -1.85 -17.79 3.37
N SER A 235 -0.78 -17.06 3.08
CA SER A 235 0.47 -17.68 2.63
C SER A 235 1.14 -18.55 3.71
N HIS A 236 0.97 -18.20 4.99
CA HIS A 236 1.51 -18.96 6.12
C HIS A 236 0.69 -20.20 6.43
N VAL A 237 -0.64 -20.13 6.34
CA VAL A 237 -1.54 -21.25 6.62
C VAL A 237 -1.25 -22.43 5.70
N LEU A 238 -1.21 -22.22 4.39
CA LEU A 238 -0.90 -23.28 3.41
C LEU A 238 0.50 -23.87 3.58
N ARG A 239 1.47 -23.02 3.99
CA ARG A 239 2.86 -23.45 4.11
C ARG A 239 3.12 -24.35 5.31
N PHE A 240 2.39 -24.17 6.40
CA PHE A 240 2.61 -24.86 7.67
C PHE A 240 1.51 -25.86 8.05
N ALA A 241 0.58 -26.14 7.13
CA ALA A 241 -0.55 -27.07 7.33
C ALA A 241 -1.31 -26.87 8.64
N LYS A 242 -1.32 -25.67 9.19
CA LYS A 242 -2.22 -25.33 10.28
C LYS A 242 -3.56 -24.95 9.65
N ALA A 243 -4.41 -25.97 9.44
CA ALA A 243 -5.80 -25.73 9.14
C ALA A 243 -6.39 -24.95 10.33
N ASN A 244 -6.57 -23.66 10.16
CA ASN A 244 -7.52 -22.94 10.96
C ASN A 244 -8.86 -23.30 10.36
N ASP A 245 -9.75 -23.92 11.13
CA ASP A 245 -11.15 -24.09 10.73
C ASP A 245 -11.71 -22.69 10.42
N VAL A 246 -11.67 -22.33 9.13
CA VAL A 246 -12.31 -21.10 8.67
C VAL A 246 -13.79 -21.38 8.69
N ASP A 247 -14.53 -20.67 9.53
CA ASP A 247 -15.99 -20.75 9.52
C ASP A 247 -16.49 -20.44 8.12
N TYR A 248 -17.29 -21.32 7.56
CA TYR A 248 -17.87 -21.19 6.23
C TYR A 248 -18.58 -19.84 6.02
N LEU A 249 -19.22 -19.32 7.07
CA LEU A 249 -19.85 -18.00 7.02
C LEU A 249 -18.83 -16.87 6.78
N TYR A 250 -17.65 -16.94 7.40
CA TYR A 250 -16.57 -15.98 7.18
C TYR A 250 -16.01 -16.09 5.76
N TYR A 251 -15.91 -17.31 5.21
CA TYR A 251 -15.50 -17.51 3.84
C TYR A 251 -16.45 -16.83 2.86
N GLN A 252 -17.77 -17.11 2.97
CA GLN A 252 -18.79 -16.51 2.10
C GLN A 252 -18.75 -14.97 2.14
N LEU A 253 -18.66 -14.40 3.34
CA LEU A 253 -18.58 -12.95 3.52
C LEU A 253 -17.31 -12.36 2.89
N MET A 254 -16.19 -13.07 2.99
CA MET A 254 -14.92 -12.66 2.38
C MET A 254 -15.01 -12.73 0.86
N GLU A 255 -15.58 -13.78 0.30
CA GLU A 255 -15.81 -13.93 -1.15
C GLU A 255 -16.67 -12.78 -1.70
N GLU A 256 -17.75 -12.44 -1.01
CA GLU A 256 -18.61 -11.32 -1.38
C GLU A 256 -17.85 -9.99 -1.37
N ARG A 257 -17.09 -9.72 -0.30
CA ARG A 257 -16.27 -8.51 -0.16
C ARG A 257 -15.19 -8.43 -1.26
N CYS A 258 -14.48 -9.52 -1.52
CA CYS A 258 -13.48 -9.60 -2.59
C CYS A 258 -14.09 -9.37 -3.98
N GLY A 259 -15.25 -9.95 -4.24
CA GLY A 259 -15.98 -9.76 -5.51
C GLY A 259 -16.40 -8.32 -5.74
N LYS A 260 -16.94 -7.65 -4.70
CA LYS A 260 -17.32 -6.23 -4.77
C LYS A 260 -16.10 -5.33 -4.90
N PHE A 261 -15.05 -5.57 -4.12
CA PHE A 261 -13.79 -4.85 -4.18
C PHE A 261 -13.17 -4.90 -5.58
N ARG A 262 -13.04 -6.11 -6.16
CA ARG A 262 -12.55 -6.31 -7.52
C ARG A 262 -13.31 -5.50 -8.56
N LYS A 263 -14.65 -5.54 -8.50
CA LYS A 263 -15.51 -4.80 -9.44
C LYS A 263 -15.31 -3.29 -9.34
N GLN A 264 -15.35 -2.76 -8.12
CA GLN A 264 -15.16 -1.32 -7.89
C GLN A 264 -13.74 -0.85 -8.23
N ALA A 265 -12.73 -1.63 -7.90
CA ALA A 265 -11.35 -1.34 -8.25
C ALA A 265 -11.13 -1.30 -9.78
N ASN A 266 -11.77 -2.21 -10.54
CA ASN A 266 -11.70 -2.17 -12.00
C ASN A 266 -12.29 -0.88 -12.59
N ILE A 267 -13.38 -0.36 -12.00
CA ILE A 267 -13.96 0.93 -12.40
C ILE A 267 -12.97 2.06 -12.13
N LEU A 268 -12.44 2.14 -10.89
CA LEU A 268 -11.47 3.18 -10.53
C LEU A 268 -10.21 3.15 -11.40
N VAL A 269 -9.69 1.95 -11.69
CA VAL A 269 -8.52 1.78 -12.56
C VAL A 269 -8.82 2.27 -13.98
N GLN A 270 -10.00 1.97 -14.53
CA GLN A 270 -10.36 2.39 -15.87
C GLN A 270 -10.57 3.90 -15.94
N ASP A 271 -11.30 4.49 -14.99
CA ASP A 271 -11.53 5.93 -14.91
C ASP A 271 -10.21 6.70 -14.84
N GLU A 272 -9.24 6.21 -14.05
CA GLU A 272 -7.93 6.85 -13.94
C GLU A 272 -7.09 6.69 -15.22
N LEU A 273 -7.12 5.54 -15.89
CA LEU A 273 -6.46 5.35 -17.18
C LEU A 273 -7.03 6.30 -18.25
N ASP A 274 -8.35 6.43 -18.31
CA ASP A 274 -9.03 7.33 -19.25
C ASP A 274 -8.69 8.81 -18.95
N ARG A 275 -8.62 9.18 -17.66
CA ARG A 275 -8.18 10.52 -17.24
C ARG A 275 -6.74 10.83 -17.69
N LEU A 276 -5.84 9.87 -17.50
CA LEU A 276 -4.43 10.01 -17.88
C LEU A 276 -4.26 10.08 -19.42
N GLU A 277 -5.01 9.28 -20.17
CA GLU A 277 -4.99 9.30 -21.63
C GLU A 277 -5.47 10.66 -22.17
N LYS A 278 -6.52 11.20 -21.57
CA LYS A 278 -7.03 12.53 -21.93
C LYS A 278 -6.00 13.61 -21.65
N ALA A 279 -5.35 13.58 -20.49
CA ALA A 279 -4.30 14.54 -20.12
C ALA A 279 -3.11 14.48 -21.09
N GLU A 280 -2.68 13.29 -21.52
CA GLU A 280 -1.60 13.10 -22.48
C GLU A 280 -1.96 13.67 -23.87
N LYS A 281 -3.21 13.48 -24.33
CA LYS A 281 -3.70 14.05 -25.60
C LYS A 281 -3.69 15.57 -25.57
N GLU A 282 -4.21 16.16 -24.48
CA GLU A 282 -4.24 17.63 -24.30
C GLU A 282 -2.82 18.25 -24.24
N GLU A 283 -1.85 17.55 -23.64
CA GLU A 283 -0.45 17.99 -23.61
C GLU A 283 0.16 17.97 -25.02
N ASN A 284 -0.06 16.89 -25.76
CA ASN A 284 0.45 16.75 -27.13
C ASN A 284 -0.18 17.76 -28.12
N GLU A 285 -1.41 18.20 -27.91
CA GLU A 285 -2.05 19.25 -28.73
C GLU A 285 -1.48 20.63 -28.46
N LYS A 286 -1.02 20.92 -27.24
CA LYS A 286 -0.41 22.21 -26.87
C LYS A 286 1.02 22.38 -27.41
N ILE A 287 1.69 21.30 -27.77
CA ILE A 287 3.07 21.30 -28.30
C ILE A 287 3.09 21.46 -29.84
N LYS A 288 1.96 21.21 -30.49
CA LYS A 288 1.78 21.44 -31.95
C LYS A 288 1.37 22.87 -32.25
#